data_bade85d1727626abb03f46f90112d3f1
#
_entry.id   bade85d1727626abb03f46f90112d3f1
#
_cell.length_a   1.000
_cell.length_b   1.000
_cell.length_c   1.000
_cell.angle_alpha   90.00
_cell.angle_beta   90.00
_cell.angle_gamma   90.00
#
_symmetry.space_group_name_H-M   'P 1'
#
loop_
_entity.id
_entity.type
_entity.pdbx_description
1 polymer ?
#
loop_
_entity_poly.entity_id
_entity_poly.type
_entity_poly.pdbx_seq_one_letter_code
_entity_poly.pdbx_strand_id
1 'polypeptide(L)'
;MKLAVSNIAWSFEDRIEAYKILQDFGIRGLEIAPTLLFHNAVTNKVDLSDKNKIASIKQLHDFQLQLVSMQSVLYGSEFAKLFDGEESLIVFENTMREAISLAGKLGIGNIVFGSPASRFAPETMTTKEAYQIASKSLLSLGDFAKINNTTISVEATPTVYGSNFIINTNEAINFVLELNHSAIKLNLDLGVLIFQNEMGSIESLIQDNISLIGHVHISEPALGPAPFDVVLTAKVLRALKNASYHNWISIEMKEHHSLPIDKLRLSVNNLIQAVKLVDQNT
;
A
#
# COMPACT_ATOMS: atom_id res chain seq x y z
N MET A 1 -11.26 6.41 13.17
CA MET A 1 -10.17 6.01 12.23
C MET A 1 -10.71 5.90 10.81
N LYS A 2 -9.91 6.16 9.79
CA LYS A 2 -10.30 5.98 8.38
C LYS A 2 -9.83 4.60 7.92
N LEU A 3 -10.77 3.71 7.65
CA LEU A 3 -10.48 2.31 7.31
C LEU A 3 -10.70 2.04 5.83
N ALA A 4 -9.82 1.25 5.25
CA ALA A 4 -9.84 0.82 3.86
C ALA A 4 -9.52 -0.68 3.75
N VAL A 5 -9.77 -1.24 2.59
CA VAL A 5 -9.32 -2.58 2.22
C VAL A 5 -8.75 -2.52 0.81
N SER A 6 -7.67 -3.25 0.57
CA SER A 6 -7.08 -3.36 -0.76
C SER A 6 -7.82 -4.38 -1.63
N ASN A 7 -8.01 -4.03 -2.88
CA ASN A 7 -8.70 -4.89 -3.85
C ASN A 7 -7.91 -6.14 -4.28
N ILE A 8 -6.68 -6.30 -3.79
CA ILE A 8 -5.93 -7.56 -3.99
C ILE A 8 -6.47 -8.70 -3.11
N ALA A 9 -7.39 -8.40 -2.18
CA ALA A 9 -7.98 -9.35 -1.25
C ALA A 9 -9.05 -10.26 -1.88
N TRP A 10 -9.46 -10.01 -3.11
CA TRP A 10 -10.50 -10.79 -3.81
C TRP A 10 -10.27 -10.86 -5.31
N SER A 11 -10.93 -11.84 -5.96
CA SER A 11 -10.95 -11.97 -7.41
C SER A 11 -11.79 -10.87 -8.07
N PHE A 12 -11.57 -10.66 -9.37
CA PHE A 12 -12.44 -9.74 -10.12
C PHE A 12 -13.92 -10.17 -10.09
N GLU A 13 -14.18 -11.46 -10.10
CA GLU A 13 -15.52 -12.06 -10.05
C GLU A 13 -16.22 -11.75 -8.73
N ASP A 14 -15.50 -11.81 -7.62
CA ASP A 14 -16.01 -11.61 -6.26
C ASP A 14 -16.18 -10.14 -5.85
N ARG A 15 -15.73 -9.19 -6.70
CA ARG A 15 -15.67 -7.77 -6.33
C ARG A 15 -16.98 -7.17 -5.83
N ILE A 16 -18.12 -7.59 -6.39
CA ILE A 16 -19.43 -7.07 -5.99
C ILE A 16 -19.79 -7.54 -4.57
N GLU A 17 -19.51 -8.80 -4.27
CA GLU A 17 -19.73 -9.34 -2.92
C GLU A 17 -18.75 -8.71 -1.92
N ALA A 18 -17.50 -8.49 -2.32
CA ALA A 18 -16.51 -7.75 -1.53
C ALA A 18 -17.00 -6.34 -1.19
N TYR A 19 -17.51 -5.59 -2.18
CA TYR A 19 -18.05 -4.24 -1.96
C TYR A 19 -19.25 -4.22 -1.01
N LYS A 20 -20.14 -5.22 -1.07
CA LYS A 20 -21.24 -5.40 -0.11
C LYS A 20 -20.69 -5.63 1.29
N ILE A 21 -19.69 -6.51 1.46
CA ILE A 21 -19.05 -6.74 2.75
C ILE A 21 -18.50 -5.43 3.32
N LEU A 22 -17.76 -4.66 2.53
CA LEU A 22 -17.22 -3.37 2.99
C LEU A 22 -18.35 -2.42 3.43
N GLN A 23 -19.41 -2.32 2.63
CA GLN A 23 -20.58 -1.50 2.93
C GLN A 23 -21.29 -1.94 4.23
N ASP A 24 -21.51 -3.26 4.42
CA ASP A 24 -22.14 -3.83 5.61
C ASP A 24 -21.40 -3.49 6.91
N PHE A 25 -20.06 -3.48 6.86
CA PHE A 25 -19.20 -3.11 7.99
C PHE A 25 -18.89 -1.61 8.08
N GLY A 26 -19.44 -0.78 7.20
CA GLY A 26 -19.25 0.66 7.21
C GLY A 26 -17.86 1.11 6.76
N ILE A 27 -17.08 0.26 6.10
CA ILE A 27 -15.79 0.63 5.50
C ILE A 27 -16.04 1.43 4.23
N ARG A 28 -15.37 2.57 4.08
CA ARG A 28 -15.57 3.49 2.96
C ARG A 28 -14.34 3.64 2.08
N GLY A 29 -13.16 3.27 2.56
CA GLY A 29 -11.92 3.36 1.79
C GLY A 29 -11.68 2.12 0.93
N LEU A 30 -11.26 2.32 -0.31
CA LEU A 30 -10.76 1.28 -1.19
C LEU A 30 -9.35 1.64 -1.63
N GLU A 31 -8.39 0.79 -1.30
CA GLU A 31 -7.07 0.81 -1.91
C GLU A 31 -7.08 -0.07 -3.15
N ILE A 32 -6.38 0.33 -4.21
CA ILE A 32 -6.44 -0.40 -5.47
C ILE A 32 -5.08 -0.78 -6.03
N ALA A 33 -5.01 -1.99 -6.56
CA ALA A 33 -4.13 -2.33 -7.66
C ALA A 33 -4.86 -1.94 -8.96
N PRO A 34 -4.37 -0.97 -9.75
CA PRO A 34 -5.08 -0.47 -10.93
C PRO A 34 -5.43 -1.56 -11.93
N THR A 35 -4.55 -2.54 -12.08
CA THR A 35 -4.73 -3.69 -12.98
C THR A 35 -5.94 -4.56 -12.63
N LEU A 36 -6.33 -4.61 -11.35
CA LEU A 36 -7.49 -5.36 -10.88
C LEU A 36 -8.77 -4.53 -10.94
N LEU A 37 -8.72 -3.24 -10.62
CA LEU A 37 -9.91 -2.38 -10.69
C LEU A 37 -10.38 -2.15 -12.13
N PHE A 38 -9.42 -1.91 -13.05
CA PHE A 38 -9.69 -1.61 -14.44
C PHE A 38 -9.57 -2.84 -15.35
N HIS A 39 -9.79 -4.02 -14.79
CA HIS A 39 -9.83 -5.25 -15.55
C HIS A 39 -11.05 -5.30 -16.48
N ASN A 40 -10.82 -5.72 -17.74
CA ASN A 40 -11.91 -5.94 -18.70
C ASN A 40 -12.20 -7.44 -18.80
N ALA A 41 -13.33 -7.87 -18.27
CA ALA A 41 -13.73 -9.28 -18.22
C ALA A 41 -13.88 -9.93 -19.61
N VAL A 42 -14.17 -9.14 -20.65
CA VAL A 42 -14.36 -9.66 -22.02
C VAL A 42 -13.02 -9.95 -22.69
N THR A 43 -12.04 -9.04 -22.51
CA THR A 43 -10.72 -9.17 -23.16
C THR A 43 -9.69 -9.81 -22.27
N ASN A 44 -9.99 -10.01 -20.99
CA ASN A 44 -9.07 -10.46 -19.94
C ASN A 44 -7.79 -9.61 -19.86
N LYS A 45 -7.92 -8.29 -20.08
CA LYS A 45 -6.81 -7.32 -20.07
C LYS A 45 -7.19 -6.08 -19.27
N VAL A 46 -6.18 -5.31 -18.88
CA VAL A 46 -6.38 -3.99 -18.29
C VAL A 46 -6.93 -3.04 -19.35
N ASP A 47 -8.00 -2.33 -19.01
CA ASP A 47 -8.64 -1.35 -19.88
C ASP A 47 -8.74 0.00 -19.14
N LEU A 48 -7.80 0.88 -19.44
CA LEU A 48 -7.75 2.25 -18.90
C LEU A 48 -8.52 3.25 -19.78
N SER A 49 -9.40 2.79 -20.70
CA SER A 49 -10.28 3.69 -21.43
C SER A 49 -11.17 4.50 -20.48
N ASP A 50 -11.53 5.71 -20.90
CA ASP A 50 -12.39 6.58 -20.07
C ASP A 50 -13.76 5.92 -19.81
N LYS A 51 -14.28 5.16 -20.76
CA LYS A 51 -15.52 4.41 -20.60
C LYS A 51 -15.43 3.40 -19.45
N ASN A 52 -14.36 2.61 -19.38
CA ASN A 52 -14.18 1.61 -18.32
C ASN A 52 -13.90 2.26 -16.97
N LYS A 53 -13.07 3.31 -16.96
CA LYS A 53 -12.81 4.09 -15.73
C LYS A 53 -14.11 4.67 -15.16
N ILE A 54 -14.93 5.32 -15.97
CA ILE A 54 -16.21 5.89 -15.54
C ILE A 54 -17.14 4.80 -15.01
N ALA A 55 -17.23 3.66 -15.68
CA ALA A 55 -18.07 2.55 -15.24
C ALA A 55 -17.62 1.99 -13.88
N SER A 56 -16.30 1.78 -13.70
CA SER A 56 -15.73 1.29 -12.43
C SER A 56 -15.96 2.28 -11.29
N ILE A 57 -15.72 3.58 -11.52
CA ILE A 57 -15.93 4.62 -10.49
C ILE A 57 -17.42 4.73 -10.14
N LYS A 58 -18.33 4.68 -11.11
CA LYS A 58 -19.76 4.67 -10.83
C LYS A 58 -20.17 3.49 -9.96
N GLN A 59 -19.64 2.30 -10.26
CA GLN A 59 -19.89 1.11 -9.44
C GLN A 59 -19.43 1.31 -7.99
N LEU A 60 -18.26 1.91 -7.74
CA LEU A 60 -17.79 2.22 -6.39
C LEU A 60 -18.73 3.20 -5.66
N HIS A 61 -19.24 4.20 -6.36
CA HIS A 61 -20.21 5.15 -5.81
C HIS A 61 -21.50 4.47 -5.34
N ASP A 62 -22.00 3.46 -6.08
CA ASP A 62 -23.20 2.70 -5.70
C ASP A 62 -23.02 1.98 -4.36
N PHE A 63 -21.79 1.61 -3.99
CA PHE A 63 -21.43 1.02 -2.69
C PHE A 63 -20.87 2.04 -1.69
N GLN A 64 -20.89 3.34 -2.01
CA GLN A 64 -20.35 4.43 -1.17
C GLN A 64 -18.86 4.25 -0.86
N LEU A 65 -18.10 3.64 -1.77
CA LEU A 65 -16.66 3.48 -1.67
C LEU A 65 -15.94 4.64 -2.33
N GLN A 66 -14.82 5.05 -1.75
CA GLN A 66 -13.92 6.08 -2.30
C GLN A 66 -12.52 5.50 -2.48
N LEU A 67 -11.85 5.89 -3.55
CA LEU A 67 -10.46 5.54 -3.79
C LEU A 67 -9.55 6.33 -2.85
N VAL A 68 -8.66 5.67 -2.13
CA VAL A 68 -7.86 6.31 -1.07
C VAL A 68 -6.36 6.10 -1.25
N SER A 69 -5.96 4.98 -1.80
CA SER A 69 -4.57 4.61 -2.04
C SER A 69 -4.46 3.70 -3.28
N MET A 70 -3.27 3.69 -3.89
CA MET A 70 -2.89 2.74 -4.93
C MET A 70 -1.68 1.93 -4.49
N GLN A 71 -1.67 0.65 -4.82
CA GLN A 71 -0.54 -0.23 -4.64
C GLN A 71 -0.28 -1.09 -5.88
N SER A 72 0.77 -1.92 -5.86
CA SER A 72 1.13 -2.85 -6.95
C SER A 72 1.27 -2.15 -8.31
N VAL A 73 1.67 -0.88 -8.32
CA VAL A 73 1.67 0.00 -9.49
C VAL A 73 2.70 -0.41 -10.56
N LEU A 74 3.69 -1.22 -10.20
CA LEU A 74 4.69 -1.78 -11.11
C LEU A 74 4.38 -3.24 -11.52
N TYR A 75 3.26 -3.80 -11.06
CA TYR A 75 2.88 -5.16 -11.40
C TYR A 75 2.66 -5.32 -12.90
N GLY A 76 3.29 -6.35 -13.49
CA GLY A 76 3.27 -6.59 -14.93
C GLY A 76 4.28 -5.79 -15.75
N SER A 77 5.06 -4.90 -15.11
CA SER A 77 6.15 -4.15 -15.77
C SER A 77 7.50 -4.79 -15.45
N GLU A 78 7.83 -5.90 -16.11
CA GLU A 78 9.03 -6.72 -15.84
C GLU A 78 10.34 -5.94 -15.94
N PHE A 79 10.40 -4.92 -16.80
CA PHE A 79 11.59 -4.08 -17.02
C PHE A 79 11.64 -2.83 -16.13
N ALA A 80 10.62 -2.57 -15.32
CA ALA A 80 10.58 -1.42 -14.41
C ALA A 80 11.40 -1.70 -13.14
N LYS A 81 12.72 -1.48 -13.19
CA LYS A 81 13.65 -1.78 -12.10
C LYS A 81 14.58 -0.60 -11.81
N LEU A 82 14.84 -0.36 -10.53
CA LEU A 82 15.70 0.74 -10.07
C LEU A 82 17.19 0.51 -10.38
N PHE A 83 17.65 -0.75 -10.38
CA PHE A 83 19.07 -1.07 -10.31
C PHE A 83 19.59 -1.94 -11.45
N ASP A 84 18.79 -2.14 -12.50
CA ASP A 84 19.11 -3.02 -13.63
C ASP A 84 19.53 -2.23 -14.89
N GLY A 85 20.31 -1.18 -14.68
CA GLY A 85 20.83 -0.31 -15.74
C GLY A 85 19.92 0.87 -16.09
N GLU A 86 20.44 1.76 -16.97
CA GLU A 86 19.78 3.03 -17.31
C GLU A 86 18.44 2.84 -18.02
N GLU A 87 18.34 1.89 -18.94
CA GLU A 87 17.10 1.61 -19.67
C GLU A 87 15.98 1.16 -18.73
N SER A 88 16.27 0.24 -17.79
CA SER A 88 15.32 -0.24 -16.80
C SER A 88 14.90 0.86 -15.82
N LEU A 89 15.82 1.74 -15.44
CA LEU A 89 15.52 2.90 -14.60
C LEU A 89 14.57 3.88 -15.30
N ILE A 90 14.77 4.13 -16.59
CA ILE A 90 13.85 4.95 -17.39
C ILE A 90 12.45 4.33 -17.43
N VAL A 91 12.36 3.01 -17.63
CA VAL A 91 11.06 2.29 -17.61
C VAL A 91 10.42 2.41 -16.24
N PHE A 92 11.17 2.23 -15.15
CA PHE A 92 10.69 2.40 -13.79
C PHE A 92 10.11 3.80 -13.55
N GLU A 93 10.89 4.85 -13.88
CA GLU A 93 10.44 6.23 -13.68
C GLU A 93 9.20 6.57 -14.51
N ASN A 94 9.13 6.13 -15.76
CA ASN A 94 7.97 6.36 -16.61
C ASN A 94 6.72 5.64 -16.07
N THR A 95 6.85 4.37 -15.66
CA THR A 95 5.74 3.61 -15.09
C THR A 95 5.22 4.26 -13.79
N MET A 96 6.14 4.71 -12.93
CA MET A 96 5.76 5.45 -11.72
C MET A 96 5.07 6.78 -12.05
N ARG A 97 5.53 7.53 -13.06
CA ARG A 97 4.88 8.78 -13.51
C ARG A 97 3.47 8.53 -14.06
N GLU A 98 3.27 7.45 -14.79
CA GLU A 98 1.94 7.05 -15.26
C GLU A 98 1.01 6.74 -14.08
N ALA A 99 1.49 6.00 -13.08
CA ALA A 99 0.73 5.71 -11.86
C ALA A 99 0.40 6.98 -11.08
N ILE A 100 1.36 7.89 -10.92
CA ILE A 100 1.15 9.19 -10.26
C ILE A 100 0.11 10.04 -11.01
N SER A 101 0.20 10.10 -12.34
CA SER A 101 -0.78 10.81 -13.16
C SER A 101 -2.19 10.21 -13.04
N LEU A 102 -2.28 8.87 -12.98
CA LEU A 102 -3.55 8.18 -12.77
C LEU A 102 -4.11 8.49 -11.38
N ALA A 103 -3.28 8.44 -10.34
CA ALA A 103 -3.69 8.80 -8.97
C ALA A 103 -4.25 10.22 -8.91
N GLY A 104 -3.54 11.19 -9.49
CA GLY A 104 -4.01 12.58 -9.55
C GLY A 104 -5.36 12.74 -10.26
N LYS A 105 -5.54 12.07 -11.41
CA LYS A 105 -6.82 12.09 -12.17
C LYS A 105 -7.98 11.45 -11.40
N LEU A 106 -7.69 10.46 -10.54
CA LEU A 106 -8.68 9.75 -9.74
C LEU A 106 -8.88 10.37 -8.34
N GLY A 107 -8.12 11.40 -7.97
CA GLY A 107 -8.16 12.00 -6.65
C GLY A 107 -7.60 11.11 -5.54
N ILE A 108 -6.70 10.19 -5.87
CA ILE A 108 -6.07 9.27 -4.93
C ILE A 108 -4.86 9.96 -4.28
N GLY A 109 -4.91 10.14 -2.96
CA GLY A 109 -3.90 10.90 -2.23
C GLY A 109 -2.62 10.14 -1.88
N ASN A 110 -2.55 8.83 -2.12
CA ASN A 110 -1.40 8.00 -1.75
C ASN A 110 -1.11 6.90 -2.78
N ILE A 111 0.18 6.61 -2.96
CA ILE A 111 0.67 5.46 -3.74
C ILE A 111 1.67 4.72 -2.87
N VAL A 112 1.48 3.42 -2.67
CA VAL A 112 2.43 2.58 -1.95
C VAL A 112 3.51 2.06 -2.91
N PHE A 113 4.76 2.34 -2.58
CA PHE A 113 5.93 1.80 -3.26
C PHE A 113 6.53 0.66 -2.44
N GLY A 114 5.97 -0.54 -2.59
CA GLY A 114 6.50 -1.81 -2.09
C GLY A 114 7.37 -2.50 -3.15
N SER A 115 6.77 -3.08 -4.15
CA SER A 115 7.35 -3.63 -5.41
C SER A 115 8.73 -4.30 -5.26
N PRO A 116 8.85 -5.44 -4.55
CA PRO A 116 10.15 -6.06 -4.24
C PRO A 116 10.99 -6.37 -5.48
N ALA A 117 10.37 -6.89 -6.54
CA ALA A 117 11.06 -7.25 -7.79
C ALA A 117 11.70 -6.06 -8.52
N SER A 118 11.26 -4.82 -8.21
CA SER A 118 11.80 -3.59 -8.80
C SER A 118 12.96 -3.00 -8.00
N ARG A 119 13.29 -3.56 -6.83
CA ARG A 119 14.26 -3.02 -5.87
C ARG A 119 15.38 -4.00 -5.50
N PHE A 120 15.78 -4.85 -6.42
CA PHE A 120 16.91 -5.76 -6.21
C PHE A 120 18.19 -5.13 -6.79
N ALA A 121 19.11 -4.74 -5.92
CA ALA A 121 20.42 -4.22 -6.31
C ALA A 121 21.36 -5.40 -6.61
N PRO A 122 22.08 -5.39 -7.77
CA PRO A 122 23.03 -6.43 -8.11
C PRO A 122 24.22 -6.43 -7.13
N GLU A 123 24.87 -7.58 -6.92
CA GLU A 123 26.00 -7.72 -6.00
C GLU A 123 27.20 -6.82 -6.35
N THR A 124 27.30 -6.40 -7.60
CA THR A 124 28.31 -5.47 -8.09
C THR A 124 28.07 -4.01 -7.67
N MET A 125 26.85 -3.70 -7.18
CA MET A 125 26.46 -2.35 -6.75
C MET A 125 26.64 -2.21 -5.24
N THR A 126 27.31 -1.16 -4.81
CA THR A 126 27.42 -0.84 -3.38
C THR A 126 26.09 -0.31 -2.83
N THR A 127 25.85 -0.47 -1.54
CA THR A 127 24.68 0.10 -0.85
C THR A 127 24.59 1.63 -1.09
N LYS A 128 25.72 2.31 -1.09
CA LYS A 128 25.77 3.76 -1.33
C LYS A 128 25.30 4.13 -2.74
N GLU A 129 25.73 3.39 -3.75
CA GLU A 129 25.29 3.62 -5.14
C GLU A 129 23.78 3.35 -5.28
N ALA A 130 23.28 2.26 -4.71
CA ALA A 130 21.86 1.97 -4.70
C ALA A 130 21.04 3.11 -4.05
N TYR A 131 21.49 3.62 -2.90
CA TYR A 131 20.88 4.77 -2.23
C TYR A 131 20.90 6.02 -3.10
N GLN A 132 21.99 6.32 -3.78
CA GLN A 132 22.09 7.49 -4.66
C GLN A 132 21.13 7.41 -5.86
N ILE A 133 21.06 6.25 -6.50
CA ILE A 133 20.13 6.03 -7.63
C ILE A 133 18.68 6.17 -7.15
N ALA A 134 18.31 5.46 -6.10
CA ALA A 134 16.96 5.48 -5.55
C ALA A 134 16.56 6.89 -5.08
N SER A 135 17.45 7.60 -4.36
CA SER A 135 17.19 8.96 -3.88
C SER A 135 16.95 9.94 -5.02
N LYS A 136 17.80 9.91 -6.05
CA LYS A 136 17.64 10.78 -7.22
C LYS A 136 16.29 10.54 -7.92
N SER A 137 15.95 9.28 -8.13
CA SER A 137 14.70 8.89 -8.79
C SER A 137 13.48 9.25 -7.95
N LEU A 138 13.48 8.89 -6.65
CA LEU A 138 12.35 9.15 -5.77
C LEU A 138 12.13 10.66 -5.52
N LEU A 139 13.18 11.48 -5.44
CA LEU A 139 13.04 12.95 -5.34
C LEU A 139 12.32 13.53 -6.57
N SER A 140 12.75 13.13 -7.78
CA SER A 140 12.11 13.56 -9.03
C SER A 140 10.65 13.10 -9.12
N LEU A 141 10.36 11.86 -8.69
CA LEU A 141 9.00 11.33 -8.64
C LEU A 141 8.17 12.00 -7.53
N GLY A 142 8.77 12.37 -6.42
CA GLY A 142 8.14 13.12 -5.33
C GLY A 142 7.68 14.50 -5.77
N ASP A 143 8.53 15.25 -6.50
CA ASP A 143 8.13 16.53 -7.09
C ASP A 143 6.93 16.36 -8.03
N PHE A 144 6.95 15.32 -8.85
CA PHE A 144 5.85 15.02 -9.76
C PHE A 144 4.57 14.58 -9.01
N ALA A 145 4.70 13.80 -7.94
CA ALA A 145 3.60 13.39 -7.09
C ALA A 145 2.94 14.62 -6.40
N LYS A 146 3.74 15.55 -5.90
CA LYS A 146 3.26 16.80 -5.29
C LYS A 146 2.41 17.63 -6.26
N ILE A 147 2.83 17.75 -7.53
CA ILE A 147 2.07 18.46 -8.57
C ILE A 147 0.73 17.77 -8.85
N ASN A 148 0.69 16.44 -8.73
CA ASN A 148 -0.52 15.63 -8.94
C ASN A 148 -1.37 15.45 -7.67
N ASN A 149 -1.07 16.17 -6.56
CA ASN A 149 -1.78 16.08 -5.28
C ASN A 149 -1.83 14.65 -4.70
N THR A 150 -0.76 13.89 -4.87
CA THR A 150 -0.59 12.55 -4.28
C THR A 150 0.75 12.44 -3.57
N THR A 151 0.95 11.39 -2.79
CA THR A 151 2.21 11.06 -2.12
C THR A 151 2.68 9.67 -2.53
N ILE A 152 3.98 9.41 -2.39
CA ILE A 152 4.57 8.09 -2.53
C ILE A 152 4.97 7.61 -1.14
N SER A 153 4.32 6.58 -0.64
CA SER A 153 4.65 5.95 0.64
C SER A 153 5.57 4.76 0.41
N VAL A 154 6.82 4.90 0.83
CA VAL A 154 7.85 3.86 0.74
C VAL A 154 7.56 2.79 1.79
N GLU A 155 7.52 1.54 1.35
CA GLU A 155 7.31 0.39 2.20
C GLU A 155 8.57 -0.46 2.31
N ALA A 156 8.90 -0.91 3.51
CA ALA A 156 9.95 -1.90 3.70
C ALA A 156 9.53 -3.25 3.09
N THR A 157 10.48 -3.96 2.48
CA THR A 157 10.20 -5.26 1.87
C THR A 157 11.27 -6.26 2.25
N PRO A 158 10.99 -7.20 3.16
CA PRO A 158 11.92 -8.22 3.59
C PRO A 158 12.53 -9.03 2.43
N THR A 159 13.76 -9.50 2.61
CA THR A 159 14.52 -10.22 1.56
C THR A 159 13.82 -11.46 1.05
N VAL A 160 13.01 -12.11 1.86
CA VAL A 160 12.21 -13.29 1.48
C VAL A 160 11.24 -13.01 0.33
N TYR A 161 10.89 -11.75 0.10
CA TYR A 161 10.02 -11.32 -1.01
C TYR A 161 10.79 -10.91 -2.27
N GLY A 162 12.13 -11.09 -2.30
CA GLY A 162 12.95 -10.83 -3.49
C GLY A 162 13.46 -9.39 -3.60
N SER A 163 13.55 -8.65 -2.50
CA SER A 163 14.23 -7.35 -2.43
C SER A 163 15.50 -7.47 -1.56
N ASN A 164 16.49 -6.62 -1.82
CA ASN A 164 17.65 -6.43 -0.93
C ASN A 164 17.90 -4.95 -0.63
N PHE A 165 16.90 -4.10 -0.87
CA PHE A 165 16.95 -2.66 -0.67
C PHE A 165 15.74 -2.19 0.13
N ILE A 166 15.98 -1.54 1.26
CA ILE A 166 14.95 -1.13 2.24
C ILE A 166 14.16 -2.36 2.73
N ILE A 167 14.83 -3.22 3.49
CA ILE A 167 14.32 -4.54 3.87
C ILE A 167 13.62 -4.58 5.23
N ASN A 168 13.71 -3.50 6.02
CA ASN A 168 13.08 -3.38 7.33
C ASN A 168 12.56 -1.96 7.57
N THR A 169 11.73 -1.79 8.58
CA THR A 169 11.06 -0.52 8.89
C THR A 169 12.04 0.61 9.21
N ASN A 170 13.14 0.32 9.93
CA ASN A 170 14.14 1.33 10.26
C ASN A 170 14.87 1.85 9.01
N GLU A 171 15.19 0.98 8.06
CA GLU A 171 15.77 1.41 6.76
C GLU A 171 14.80 2.30 5.99
N ALA A 172 13.50 1.96 5.97
CA ALA A 172 12.49 2.78 5.32
C ALA A 172 12.34 4.16 5.98
N ILE A 173 12.33 4.22 7.32
CA ILE A 173 12.31 5.48 8.09
C ILE A 173 13.52 6.33 7.73
N ASN A 174 14.73 5.77 7.81
CA ASN A 174 15.96 6.50 7.54
C ASN A 174 15.98 7.02 6.09
N PHE A 175 15.57 6.22 5.12
CA PHE A 175 15.50 6.61 3.73
C PHE A 175 14.54 7.78 3.52
N VAL A 176 13.34 7.73 4.09
CA VAL A 176 12.34 8.82 3.99
C VAL A 176 12.83 10.08 4.70
N LEU A 177 13.49 9.96 5.85
CA LEU A 177 14.10 11.08 6.57
C LEU A 177 15.21 11.76 5.76
N GLU A 178 16.11 10.97 5.14
CA GLU A 178 17.21 11.50 4.32
C GLU A 178 16.68 12.21 3.08
N LEU A 179 15.63 11.69 2.42
CA LEU A 179 15.00 12.36 1.29
C LEU A 179 14.35 13.69 1.68
N ASN A 180 13.85 13.81 2.90
CA ASN A 180 13.22 15.00 3.46
C ASN A 180 12.26 15.70 2.47
N HIS A 181 11.42 14.94 1.79
CA HIS A 181 10.54 15.43 0.74
C HIS A 181 9.06 15.34 1.17
N SER A 182 8.29 16.43 1.01
CA SER A 182 6.92 16.52 1.51
C SER A 182 5.96 15.46 0.93
N ALA A 183 6.19 15.01 -0.31
CA ALA A 183 5.38 14.00 -0.99
C ALA A 183 5.98 12.58 -0.94
N ILE A 184 7.09 12.38 -0.21
CA ILE A 184 7.63 11.04 0.07
C ILE A 184 7.35 10.73 1.54
N LYS A 185 6.67 9.62 1.78
CA LYS A 185 6.20 9.20 3.09
C LYS A 185 6.57 7.76 3.36
N LEU A 186 6.30 7.30 4.56
CA LEU A 186 6.42 5.90 4.99
C LEU A 186 5.08 5.20 4.85
N ASN A 187 5.05 4.01 4.25
CA ASN A 187 3.99 3.03 4.49
C ASN A 187 4.42 2.14 5.66
N LEU A 188 3.69 2.19 6.75
CA LEU A 188 3.93 1.32 7.90
C LEU A 188 3.15 0.02 7.71
N ASP A 189 3.87 -1.08 7.47
CA ASP A 189 3.28 -2.39 7.20
C ASP A 189 3.40 -3.31 8.42
N LEU A 190 2.24 -3.79 8.93
CA LEU A 190 2.19 -4.64 10.12
C LEU A 190 2.80 -6.02 9.87
N GLY A 191 2.61 -6.60 8.68
CA GLY A 191 3.20 -7.90 8.32
C GLY A 191 4.72 -7.84 8.29
N VAL A 192 5.30 -6.72 7.85
CA VAL A 192 6.75 -6.48 7.92
C VAL A 192 7.22 -6.37 9.36
N LEU A 193 6.54 -5.59 10.21
CA LEU A 193 6.86 -5.45 11.62
C LEU A 193 6.83 -6.80 12.36
N ILE A 194 5.84 -7.65 12.07
CA ILE A 194 5.74 -9.00 12.63
C ILE A 194 6.89 -9.88 12.10
N PHE A 195 7.10 -9.89 10.79
CA PHE A 195 8.13 -10.72 10.16
C PHE A 195 9.55 -10.39 10.66
N GLN A 196 9.84 -9.11 10.81
CA GLN A 196 11.14 -8.60 11.28
C GLN A 196 11.28 -8.57 12.81
N ASN A 197 10.25 -9.01 13.57
CA ASN A 197 10.21 -8.95 15.02
C ASN A 197 10.43 -7.53 15.59
N GLU A 198 9.85 -6.52 14.91
CA GLU A 198 9.98 -5.09 15.27
C GLU A 198 8.83 -4.59 16.17
N MET A 199 7.93 -5.47 16.62
CA MET A 199 6.74 -5.10 17.41
C MET A 199 7.04 -4.64 18.85
N GLY A 200 8.25 -4.89 19.36
CA GLY A 200 8.62 -4.60 20.75
C GLY A 200 8.56 -3.11 21.12
N SER A 201 8.83 -2.22 20.16
CA SER A 201 8.88 -0.76 20.34
C SER A 201 7.85 -0.02 19.49
N ILE A 202 6.73 -0.66 19.12
CA ILE A 202 5.79 -0.12 18.14
C ILE A 202 5.20 1.24 18.57
N GLU A 203 4.93 1.46 19.85
CA GLU A 203 4.38 2.71 20.36
C GLU A 203 5.36 3.88 20.15
N SER A 204 6.63 3.72 20.57
CA SER A 204 7.65 4.75 20.35
C SER A 204 7.98 4.93 18.87
N LEU A 205 8.07 3.83 18.10
CA LEU A 205 8.32 3.89 16.66
C LEU A 205 7.25 4.76 15.96
N ILE A 206 5.98 4.54 16.27
CA ILE A 206 4.88 5.34 15.70
C ILE A 206 4.94 6.79 16.21
N GLN A 207 5.11 7.01 17.52
CA GLN A 207 5.11 8.34 18.11
C GLN A 207 6.24 9.21 17.54
N ASP A 208 7.45 8.64 17.40
CA ASP A 208 8.63 9.38 16.96
C ASP A 208 8.60 9.68 15.45
N ASN A 209 7.87 8.87 14.67
CA ASN A 209 7.84 8.96 13.21
C ASN A 209 6.48 9.31 12.61
N ILE A 210 5.51 9.75 13.42
CA ILE A 210 4.13 9.97 12.97
C ILE A 210 4.01 10.93 11.77
N SER A 211 4.85 11.95 11.69
CA SER A 211 4.87 12.92 10.59
C SER A 211 5.31 12.34 9.26
N LEU A 212 6.01 11.20 9.29
CA LEU A 212 6.47 10.47 8.12
C LEU A 212 5.44 9.48 7.61
N ILE A 213 4.57 8.94 8.50
CA ILE A 213 3.62 7.88 8.16
C ILE A 213 2.50 8.44 7.27
N GLY A 214 2.55 8.13 5.98
CA GLY A 214 1.54 8.51 4.99
C GLY A 214 0.39 7.51 4.90
N HIS A 215 0.70 6.22 5.04
CA HIS A 215 -0.26 5.13 4.94
C HIS A 215 0.10 3.99 5.91
N VAL A 216 -0.87 3.14 6.22
CA VAL A 216 -0.66 1.97 7.10
C VAL A 216 -1.32 0.75 6.46
N HIS A 217 -0.57 -0.33 6.36
CA HIS A 217 -1.10 -1.65 6.00
C HIS A 217 -1.29 -2.50 7.25
N ILE A 218 -2.51 -3.00 7.43
CA ILE A 218 -2.81 -4.12 8.33
C ILE A 218 -2.71 -5.37 7.47
N SER A 219 -1.57 -6.01 7.56
CA SER A 219 -1.17 -7.16 6.75
C SER A 219 -0.63 -8.27 7.65
N GLU A 220 -0.45 -9.44 7.10
CA GLU A 220 0.20 -10.58 7.73
C GLU A 220 1.37 -11.05 6.86
N PRO A 221 2.38 -11.74 7.42
CA PRO A 221 3.44 -12.34 6.64
C PRO A 221 2.90 -13.16 5.45
N ALA A 222 3.55 -13.02 4.28
CA ALA A 222 3.13 -13.62 3.01
C ALA A 222 1.74 -13.20 2.52
N LEU A 223 1.24 -12.02 2.96
CA LEU A 223 -0.08 -11.50 2.65
C LEU A 223 -1.21 -12.48 2.99
N GLY A 224 -1.07 -13.19 4.10
CA GLY A 224 -2.13 -14.02 4.67
C GLY A 224 -3.37 -13.22 5.05
N PRO A 225 -4.47 -13.89 5.46
CA PRO A 225 -5.68 -13.21 5.92
C PRO A 225 -5.40 -12.30 7.12
N ALA A 226 -5.67 -11.00 6.99
CA ALA A 226 -5.30 -9.96 7.94
C ALA A 226 -6.53 -9.15 8.42
N PRO A 227 -6.54 -8.74 9.70
CA PRO A 227 -5.59 -9.13 10.75
C PRO A 227 -5.92 -10.53 11.32
N PHE A 228 -4.87 -11.28 11.66
CA PHE A 228 -5.02 -12.55 12.38
C PHE A 228 -5.15 -12.31 13.90
N ASP A 229 -4.24 -11.50 14.47
CA ASP A 229 -4.23 -11.15 15.89
C ASP A 229 -4.95 -9.80 16.12
N VAL A 230 -6.18 -9.87 16.61
CA VAL A 230 -7.02 -8.71 16.92
C VAL A 230 -6.41 -7.84 18.03
N VAL A 231 -5.78 -8.45 19.05
CA VAL A 231 -5.20 -7.74 20.20
C VAL A 231 -3.95 -6.99 19.80
N LEU A 232 -3.08 -7.64 19.03
CA LEU A 232 -1.88 -7.02 18.48
C LEU A 232 -2.24 -5.85 17.55
N THR A 233 -3.23 -6.05 16.69
CA THR A 233 -3.74 -4.99 15.80
C THR A 233 -4.30 -3.82 16.61
N ALA A 234 -5.08 -4.10 17.67
CA ALA A 234 -5.59 -3.04 18.56
C ALA A 234 -4.46 -2.25 19.24
N LYS A 235 -3.33 -2.89 19.58
CA LYS A 235 -2.15 -2.21 20.11
C LYS A 235 -1.60 -1.19 19.11
N VAL A 236 -1.44 -1.58 17.84
CA VAL A 236 -0.96 -0.68 16.76
C VAL A 236 -1.96 0.45 16.52
N LEU A 237 -3.25 0.14 16.41
CA LEU A 237 -4.30 1.14 16.20
C LEU A 237 -4.37 2.16 17.34
N ARG A 238 -4.15 1.72 18.58
CA ARG A 238 -4.08 2.60 19.76
C ARG A 238 -2.88 3.51 19.68
N ALA A 239 -1.70 3.00 19.33
CA ALA A 239 -0.50 3.82 19.14
C ALA A 239 -0.72 4.89 18.05
N LEU A 240 -1.31 4.53 16.92
CA LEU A 240 -1.69 5.47 15.85
C LEU A 240 -2.68 6.53 16.34
N LYS A 241 -3.72 6.14 17.09
CA LYS A 241 -4.70 7.07 17.67
C LYS A 241 -4.05 8.05 18.64
N ASN A 242 -3.19 7.56 19.54
CA ASN A 242 -2.48 8.38 20.53
C ASN A 242 -1.51 9.36 19.86
N ALA A 243 -0.89 8.96 18.75
CA ALA A 243 -0.03 9.82 17.94
C ALA A 243 -0.82 10.75 16.98
N SER A 244 -2.15 10.79 17.08
CA SER A 244 -3.03 11.63 16.22
C SER A 244 -2.90 11.31 14.72
N TYR A 245 -2.82 10.03 14.36
CA TYR A 245 -2.83 9.61 12.95
C TYR A 245 -4.22 9.81 12.33
N HIS A 246 -4.28 10.51 11.20
CA HIS A 246 -5.55 10.89 10.55
C HIS A 246 -5.69 10.36 9.11
N ASN A 247 -4.67 9.68 8.59
CA ASN A 247 -4.71 9.10 7.26
C ASN A 247 -5.41 7.73 7.23
N TRP A 248 -5.37 7.07 6.09
CA TRP A 248 -6.04 5.79 5.86
C TRP A 248 -5.23 4.61 6.39
N ILE A 249 -5.95 3.60 6.86
CA ILE A 249 -5.43 2.31 7.31
C ILE A 249 -6.11 1.25 6.47
N SER A 250 -5.36 0.52 5.65
CA SER A 250 -5.87 -0.50 4.73
C SER A 250 -5.58 -1.90 5.22
N ILE A 251 -6.58 -2.81 5.17
CA ILE A 251 -6.26 -4.23 5.15
C ILE A 251 -5.55 -4.54 3.84
N GLU A 252 -4.37 -5.16 3.94
CA GLU A 252 -3.67 -5.73 2.80
C GLU A 252 -3.51 -7.23 2.99
N MET A 253 -4.20 -8.01 2.18
CA MET A 253 -4.10 -9.45 2.12
C MET A 253 -4.28 -9.89 0.66
N LYS A 254 -3.64 -10.98 0.27
CA LYS A 254 -3.75 -11.49 -1.09
C LYS A 254 -4.94 -12.43 -1.22
N GLU A 255 -5.64 -12.33 -2.35
CA GLU A 255 -6.54 -13.40 -2.75
C GLU A 255 -5.76 -14.71 -2.90
N HIS A 256 -6.26 -15.76 -2.29
CA HIS A 256 -5.82 -17.12 -2.53
C HIS A 256 -6.95 -17.90 -3.20
N HIS A 257 -6.67 -18.61 -4.30
CA HIS A 257 -7.68 -19.42 -5.00
C HIS A 257 -8.40 -20.42 -4.08
N SER A 258 -7.81 -20.74 -2.93
CA SER A 258 -8.41 -21.58 -1.87
C SER A 258 -9.10 -20.77 -0.76
N LEU A 259 -9.13 -19.43 -0.82
CA LEU A 259 -9.72 -18.57 0.20
C LEU A 259 -11.08 -18.07 -0.26
N PRO A 260 -12.19 -18.58 0.32
CA PRO A 260 -13.52 -18.05 0.07
C PRO A 260 -13.61 -16.56 0.43
N ILE A 261 -14.48 -15.81 -0.23
CA ILE A 261 -14.82 -14.43 0.08
C ILE A 261 -15.21 -14.23 1.56
N ASP A 262 -15.68 -15.28 2.23
CA ASP A 262 -15.95 -15.30 3.68
C ASP A 262 -14.73 -14.98 4.54
N LYS A 263 -13.50 -15.27 4.06
CA LYS A 263 -12.28 -14.85 4.76
C LYS A 263 -12.10 -13.35 4.74
N LEU A 264 -12.49 -12.68 3.66
CA LEU A 264 -12.55 -11.22 3.65
C LEU A 264 -13.51 -10.71 4.73
N ARG A 265 -14.70 -11.31 4.83
CA ARG A 265 -15.69 -10.96 5.87
C ARG A 265 -15.12 -11.15 7.27
N LEU A 266 -14.40 -12.24 7.51
CA LEU A 266 -13.72 -12.49 8.78
C LEU A 266 -12.64 -11.44 9.06
N SER A 267 -11.77 -11.15 8.08
CA SER A 267 -10.71 -10.15 8.19
C SER A 267 -11.26 -8.76 8.51
N VAL A 268 -12.30 -8.34 7.79
CA VAL A 268 -12.98 -7.06 8.06
C VAL A 268 -13.58 -7.04 9.46
N ASN A 269 -14.25 -8.13 9.88
CA ASN A 269 -14.79 -8.25 11.24
C ASN A 269 -13.68 -8.13 12.30
N ASN A 270 -12.54 -8.80 12.10
CA ASN A 270 -11.42 -8.74 13.02
C ASN A 270 -10.86 -7.31 13.15
N LEU A 271 -10.72 -6.58 12.03
CA LEU A 271 -10.31 -5.18 12.06
C LEU A 271 -11.30 -4.33 12.87
N ILE A 272 -12.61 -4.51 12.66
CA ILE A 272 -13.64 -3.78 13.42
C ILE A 272 -13.59 -4.14 14.92
N GLN A 273 -13.32 -5.40 15.27
CA GLN A 273 -13.12 -5.80 16.67
C GLN A 273 -11.87 -5.11 17.27
N ALA A 274 -10.77 -5.04 16.54
CA ALA A 274 -9.58 -4.32 16.98
C ALA A 274 -9.87 -2.83 17.24
N VAL A 275 -10.63 -2.17 16.37
CA VAL A 275 -11.06 -0.77 16.56
C VAL A 275 -11.93 -0.63 17.83
N LYS A 276 -12.89 -1.53 18.06
CA LYS A 276 -13.72 -1.51 19.28
C LYS A 276 -12.90 -1.64 20.55
N LEU A 277 -11.85 -2.49 20.56
CA LEU A 277 -10.92 -2.60 21.70
C LEU A 277 -10.12 -1.32 21.97
N VAL A 278 -9.88 -0.49 20.94
CA VAL A 278 -9.25 0.82 21.12
C VAL A 278 -10.21 1.81 21.77
N ASP A 279 -11.49 1.80 21.37
CA ASP A 279 -12.48 2.77 21.85
C ASP A 279 -13.02 2.46 23.26
N GLN A 280 -13.00 1.18 23.68
CA GLN A 280 -13.44 0.76 25.02
C GLN A 280 -12.46 1.13 26.15
N ASN A 281 -11.20 1.40 25.84
CA ASN A 281 -10.15 1.72 26.81
C ASN A 281 -9.73 3.21 26.75
N THR A 282 -10.60 4.07 26.22
CA THR A 282 -10.47 5.53 26.23
C THR A 282 -11.46 6.12 27.18
#